data_99f5e0d9a647c5f1f42f5089147a9b78
#
_entry.id   99f5e0d9a647c5f1f42f5089147a9b78
#
_cell.length_a   1.000
_cell.length_b   1.000
_cell.length_c   1.000
_cell.angle_alpha   90.00
_cell.angle_beta   90.00
_cell.angle_gamma   90.00
#
_symmetry.space_group_name_H-M   'P 1'
#
loop_
_entity.id
_entity.type
_entity.pdbx_description
1 polymer ?
#
loop_
_entity_poly.entity_id
_entity_poly.type
_entity_poly.pdbx_seq_one_letter_code
_entity_poly.pdbx_strand_id
1 'polypeptide(L)'
;VNSDPRFAVIIGSLYGKKNKPPFTPETKNKDKGIITKNKLKLTFEDDKKIITIETPGGQKVTLDDKGKSLKLEDQNKNSVLLDKKGITLDSGKDLILKSKGKITMKSGAATEIKSGADLKAQGVNLALKASAKAGLEGATTEIKGSGKVVVKGGMINLN
;
A
#
# COMPACT_ATOMS: atom_id res chain seq x y z
N VAL A 1 6.44 -31.63 -37.28
CA VAL A 1 5.30 -32.51 -37.41
C VAL A 1 5.14 -32.78 -38.92
N ASN A 2 5.11 -34.02 -39.33
CA ASN A 2 4.96 -34.48 -40.69
C ASN A 2 6.04 -34.07 -41.73
N SER A 3 7.23 -33.65 -41.31
CA SER A 3 8.36 -33.29 -42.15
C SER A 3 8.07 -32.24 -43.26
N ASP A 4 6.98 -31.51 -43.14
CA ASP A 4 6.62 -30.43 -44.07
C ASP A 4 7.14 -29.09 -43.50
N PRO A 5 8.13 -28.45 -44.20
CA PRO A 5 8.71 -27.19 -43.72
C PRO A 5 7.72 -26.02 -43.69
N ARG A 6 6.57 -26.13 -44.39
CA ARG A 6 5.52 -25.11 -44.36
C ARG A 6 4.77 -25.04 -43.04
N PHE A 7 4.85 -26.09 -42.21
CA PHE A 7 4.25 -26.18 -40.89
C PHE A 7 5.26 -26.16 -39.78
N ALA A 8 6.35 -25.40 -39.93
CA ALA A 8 7.35 -25.23 -38.89
C ALA A 8 6.73 -24.57 -37.66
N VAL A 9 6.92 -25.18 -36.49
CA VAL A 9 6.48 -24.65 -35.20
C VAL A 9 7.71 -24.22 -34.41
N ILE A 10 7.76 -22.94 -34.01
CA ILE A 10 8.80 -22.44 -33.12
C ILE A 10 8.44 -22.84 -31.69
N ILE A 11 9.17 -23.81 -31.12
CA ILE A 11 8.96 -24.31 -29.76
C ILE A 11 9.86 -23.62 -28.72
N GLY A 12 10.74 -22.72 -29.17
CA GLY A 12 11.62 -21.96 -28.29
C GLY A 12 12.78 -21.31 -29.03
N SER A 13 13.58 -20.56 -28.31
CA SER A 13 14.84 -19.99 -28.78
C SER A 13 15.98 -20.33 -27.82
N LEU A 14 17.18 -20.42 -28.33
CA LEU A 14 18.41 -20.68 -27.54
C LEU A 14 19.13 -19.35 -27.24
N TYR A 15 19.73 -19.28 -26.08
CA TYR A 15 20.65 -18.21 -25.74
C TYR A 15 22.03 -18.45 -26.37
N GLY A 16 22.79 -17.40 -26.64
CA GLY A 16 24.10 -17.47 -27.21
C GLY A 16 24.97 -16.27 -26.84
N LYS A 17 26.15 -16.15 -27.46
CA LYS A 17 27.08 -15.06 -27.13
C LYS A 17 26.49 -13.65 -27.28
N LYS A 18 25.63 -13.44 -28.28
CA LYS A 18 24.95 -12.16 -28.53
C LYS A 18 23.67 -11.97 -27.72
N ASN A 19 23.02 -13.07 -27.35
CA ASN A 19 21.79 -13.08 -26.57
C ASN A 19 22.02 -13.93 -25.32
N LYS A 20 22.54 -13.33 -24.28
CA LYS A 20 22.86 -14.02 -23.04
C LYS A 20 21.57 -14.32 -22.25
N PRO A 21 21.53 -15.43 -21.50
CA PRO A 21 20.41 -15.72 -20.62
C PRO A 21 20.28 -14.61 -19.56
N PRO A 22 19.05 -14.25 -19.18
CA PRO A 22 18.80 -13.20 -18.20
C PRO A 22 19.27 -13.57 -16.78
N PHE A 23 19.41 -14.86 -16.50
CA PHE A 23 19.95 -15.39 -15.25
C PHE A 23 21.24 -16.16 -15.54
N THR A 24 22.26 -15.96 -14.72
CA THR A 24 23.47 -16.76 -14.80
C THR A 24 23.17 -18.17 -14.33
N PRO A 25 23.45 -19.21 -15.14
CA PRO A 25 23.26 -20.58 -14.71
C PRO A 25 24.11 -20.89 -13.48
N GLU A 26 23.49 -21.35 -12.42
CA GLU A 26 24.13 -21.79 -11.19
C GLU A 26 23.76 -23.24 -10.88
N THR A 27 24.63 -23.95 -10.17
CA THR A 27 24.42 -25.36 -9.81
C THR A 27 23.11 -25.55 -9.01
N LYS A 28 22.74 -24.58 -8.16
CA LYS A 28 21.51 -24.63 -7.37
C LYS A 28 20.26 -24.27 -8.15
N ASN A 29 20.40 -23.64 -9.33
CA ASN A 29 19.28 -23.20 -10.17
C ASN A 29 18.14 -22.49 -9.35
N LYS A 30 18.54 -21.61 -8.43
CA LYS A 30 17.60 -20.95 -7.51
C LYS A 30 16.80 -19.84 -8.15
N ASP A 31 17.36 -19.15 -9.16
CA ASP A 31 16.75 -18.00 -9.82
C ASP A 31 16.07 -18.43 -11.12
N LYS A 32 14.79 -18.19 -11.21
CA LYS A 32 13.94 -18.47 -12.38
C LYS A 32 13.11 -17.24 -12.71
N GLY A 33 12.68 -17.14 -13.97
CA GLY A 33 11.79 -16.03 -14.30
C GLY A 33 11.57 -15.82 -15.78
N ILE A 34 10.76 -14.81 -16.05
CA ILE A 34 10.44 -14.29 -17.37
C ILE A 34 10.94 -12.86 -17.44
N ILE A 35 11.76 -12.55 -18.43
CA ILE A 35 12.18 -11.18 -18.74
C ILE A 35 11.81 -10.89 -20.18
N THR A 36 10.99 -9.87 -20.39
CA THR A 36 10.57 -9.44 -21.72
C THR A 36 11.64 -8.58 -22.38
N LYS A 37 11.51 -8.36 -23.70
CA LYS A 37 12.38 -7.46 -24.47
C LYS A 37 12.48 -6.07 -23.82
N ASN A 38 11.39 -5.56 -23.29
CA ASN A 38 11.30 -4.25 -22.63
C ASN A 38 11.59 -4.31 -21.12
N LYS A 39 12.26 -5.40 -20.66
CA LYS A 39 12.74 -5.58 -19.30
C LYS A 39 11.64 -5.61 -18.21
N LEU A 40 10.42 -5.97 -18.57
CA LEU A 40 9.43 -6.37 -17.56
C LEU A 40 9.88 -7.72 -16.99
N LYS A 41 9.86 -7.86 -15.67
CA LYS A 41 10.38 -9.04 -14.99
C LYS A 41 9.32 -9.70 -14.11
N LEU A 42 9.28 -11.02 -14.17
CA LEU A 42 8.68 -11.90 -13.16
C LEU A 42 9.76 -12.87 -12.72
N THR A 43 10.16 -12.82 -11.46
CA THR A 43 11.26 -13.63 -10.94
C THR A 43 10.84 -14.45 -9.73
N PHE A 44 11.43 -15.62 -9.60
CA PHE A 44 11.29 -16.54 -8.49
C PHE A 44 12.67 -16.83 -7.92
N GLU A 45 12.85 -16.63 -6.63
CA GLU A 45 14.04 -17.01 -5.89
C GLU A 45 13.68 -18.14 -4.91
N ASP A 46 13.93 -19.39 -5.34
CA ASP A 46 13.47 -20.59 -4.60
C ASP A 46 14.10 -20.71 -3.21
N ASP A 47 15.37 -20.38 -3.05
CA ASP A 47 16.07 -20.50 -1.75
C ASP A 47 15.49 -19.54 -0.72
N LYS A 48 15.15 -18.33 -1.12
CA LYS A 48 14.53 -17.32 -0.26
C LYS A 48 13.02 -17.38 -0.26
N LYS A 49 12.43 -18.11 -1.21
CA LYS A 49 10.97 -18.17 -1.43
C LYS A 49 10.37 -16.79 -1.68
N ILE A 50 10.99 -16.07 -2.62
CA ILE A 50 10.56 -14.72 -3.00
C ILE A 50 10.06 -14.74 -4.43
N ILE A 51 8.91 -14.11 -4.65
CA ILE A 51 8.39 -13.79 -5.99
C ILE A 51 8.43 -12.28 -6.15
N THR A 52 8.96 -11.82 -7.29
CA THR A 52 9.02 -10.39 -7.60
C THR A 52 8.46 -10.13 -9.00
N ILE A 53 7.58 -9.13 -9.10
CA ILE A 53 7.15 -8.53 -10.37
C ILE A 53 7.72 -7.13 -10.41
N GLU A 54 8.45 -6.78 -11.47
CA GLU A 54 9.14 -5.50 -11.56
C GLU A 54 9.05 -4.91 -12.97
N THR A 55 8.84 -3.62 -13.05
CA THR A 55 8.91 -2.84 -14.28
C THR A 55 10.20 -2.03 -14.35
N PRO A 56 10.70 -1.67 -15.54
CA PRO A 56 11.89 -0.82 -15.68
C PRO A 56 11.75 0.55 -15.01
N GLY A 57 10.51 1.03 -14.84
CA GLY A 57 10.20 2.29 -14.18
C GLY A 57 10.21 2.23 -12.66
N GLY A 58 10.51 1.06 -12.06
CA GLY A 58 10.65 0.93 -10.61
C GLY A 58 9.37 0.57 -9.86
N GLN A 59 8.27 0.24 -10.57
CA GLN A 59 7.10 -0.35 -9.91
C GLN A 59 7.42 -1.81 -9.57
N LYS A 60 7.13 -2.22 -8.34
CA LYS A 60 7.52 -3.53 -7.83
C LYS A 60 6.48 -4.14 -6.90
N VAL A 61 6.23 -5.42 -7.08
CA VAL A 61 5.48 -6.27 -6.16
C VAL A 61 6.41 -7.36 -5.65
N THR A 62 6.49 -7.53 -4.34
CA THR A 62 7.33 -8.57 -3.71
C THR A 62 6.47 -9.40 -2.76
N LEU A 63 6.48 -10.72 -2.96
CA LEU A 63 5.95 -11.70 -2.03
C LEU A 63 7.15 -12.40 -1.39
N ASP A 64 7.28 -12.31 -0.07
CA ASP A 64 8.37 -12.91 0.70
C ASP A 64 7.79 -13.87 1.74
N ASP A 65 7.89 -15.18 1.47
CA ASP A 65 7.38 -16.21 2.36
C ASP A 65 8.18 -16.29 3.67
N LYS A 66 9.50 -16.18 3.61
CA LYS A 66 10.35 -16.20 4.81
C LYS A 66 10.18 -14.93 5.65
N GLY A 67 10.13 -13.78 5.03
CA GLY A 67 9.86 -12.49 5.66
C GLY A 67 8.40 -12.34 6.12
N LYS A 68 7.50 -13.22 5.62
CA LYS A 68 6.05 -13.16 5.84
C LYS A 68 5.51 -11.78 5.49
N SER A 69 5.85 -11.31 4.29
CA SER A 69 5.43 -9.99 3.83
C SER A 69 5.00 -9.98 2.38
N LEU A 70 4.07 -9.09 2.08
CA LEU A 70 3.69 -8.67 0.74
C LEU A 70 3.90 -7.17 0.65
N LYS A 71 4.69 -6.73 -0.32
CA LYS A 71 4.99 -5.32 -0.54
C LYS A 71 4.68 -4.91 -1.97
N LEU A 72 3.95 -3.81 -2.13
CA LEU A 72 3.84 -3.06 -3.37
C LEU A 72 4.60 -1.76 -3.18
N GLU A 73 5.43 -1.37 -4.14
CA GLU A 73 6.15 -0.10 -4.09
C GLU A 73 6.33 0.50 -5.48
N ASP A 74 6.42 1.81 -5.54
CA ASP A 74 6.70 2.56 -6.75
C ASP A 74 8.08 3.25 -6.69
N GLN A 75 8.49 3.84 -7.80
CA GLN A 75 9.74 4.61 -7.92
C GLN A 75 9.81 5.83 -7.00
N ASN A 76 8.67 6.34 -6.51
CA ASN A 76 8.58 7.48 -5.60
C ASN A 76 8.57 7.04 -4.13
N LYS A 77 8.75 5.74 -3.86
CA LYS A 77 8.72 5.10 -2.54
C LYS A 77 7.34 5.11 -1.87
N ASN A 78 6.26 5.38 -2.63
CA ASN A 78 4.93 5.09 -2.11
C ASN A 78 4.78 3.58 -1.97
N SER A 79 4.22 3.11 -0.87
CA SER A 79 4.15 1.68 -0.62
C SER A 79 2.89 1.23 0.13
N VAL A 80 2.53 -0.02 -0.14
CA VAL A 80 1.60 -0.82 0.65
C VAL A 80 2.38 -2.02 1.16
N LEU A 81 2.49 -2.16 2.46
CA LEU A 81 3.16 -3.27 3.12
C LEU A 81 2.17 -4.03 3.99
N LEU A 82 2.08 -5.35 3.79
CA LEU A 82 1.43 -6.29 4.67
C LEU A 82 2.51 -7.14 5.31
N ASP A 83 2.60 -7.14 6.63
CA ASP A 83 3.58 -7.94 7.37
C ASP A 83 3.01 -8.43 8.71
N LYS A 84 3.86 -8.98 9.57
CA LYS A 84 3.46 -9.47 10.91
C LYS A 84 2.90 -8.37 11.84
N LYS A 85 3.15 -7.11 11.56
CA LYS A 85 2.66 -5.97 12.35
C LYS A 85 1.31 -5.47 11.85
N GLY A 86 0.92 -5.81 10.62
CA GLY A 86 -0.33 -5.41 10.00
C GLY A 86 -0.16 -4.82 8.61
N ILE A 87 -0.93 -3.80 8.31
CA ILE A 87 -0.94 -3.12 7.01
C ILE A 87 -0.46 -1.69 7.20
N THR A 88 0.56 -1.31 6.44
CA THR A 88 1.08 0.06 6.38
C THR A 88 0.83 0.63 4.99
N LEU A 89 0.25 1.82 4.93
CA LEU A 89 0.17 2.65 3.73
C LEU A 89 1.12 3.83 3.93
N ASP A 90 2.12 3.94 3.09
CA ASP A 90 3.13 5.00 3.17
C ASP A 90 3.18 5.77 1.85
N SER A 91 3.10 7.09 1.94
CA SER A 91 3.17 7.98 0.78
C SER A 91 4.08 9.16 1.07
N GLY A 92 5.07 9.38 0.21
CA GLY A 92 5.97 10.53 0.28
C GLY A 92 5.30 11.87 -0.07
N LYS A 93 4.03 11.84 -0.50
CA LYS A 93 3.21 13.00 -0.84
C LYS A 93 1.78 12.82 -0.31
N ASP A 94 0.79 13.11 -1.12
CA ASP A 94 -0.61 13.03 -0.73
C ASP A 94 -1.10 11.57 -0.69
N LEU A 95 -1.85 11.24 0.35
CA LEU A 95 -2.68 10.04 0.41
C LEU A 95 -4.16 10.45 0.36
N ILE A 96 -4.85 10.09 -0.72
CA ILE A 96 -6.24 10.48 -0.96
C ILE A 96 -7.15 9.26 -0.90
N LEU A 97 -8.08 9.25 0.07
CA LEU A 97 -9.13 8.24 0.19
C LEU A 97 -10.46 8.83 -0.29
N LYS A 98 -11.01 8.32 -1.38
CA LYS A 98 -12.29 8.77 -1.95
C LYS A 98 -13.24 7.60 -2.09
N SER A 99 -14.51 7.82 -1.74
CA SER A 99 -15.59 6.86 -1.97
C SER A 99 -16.85 7.61 -2.42
N LYS A 100 -17.55 7.07 -3.40
CA LYS A 100 -18.92 7.51 -3.75
C LYS A 100 -19.95 7.04 -2.72
N GLY A 101 -19.65 6.04 -1.95
CA GLY A 101 -20.45 5.50 -0.87
C GLY A 101 -19.86 5.86 0.49
N LYS A 102 -19.99 4.97 1.43
CA LYS A 102 -19.56 5.15 2.83
C LYS A 102 -18.08 4.79 3.01
N ILE A 103 -17.35 5.57 3.80
CA ILE A 103 -16.08 5.19 4.40
C ILE A 103 -16.35 4.86 5.88
N THR A 104 -15.87 3.71 6.34
CA THR A 104 -15.98 3.30 7.74
C THR A 104 -14.60 2.96 8.28
N MET A 105 -14.21 3.62 9.38
CA MET A 105 -13.02 3.31 10.15
C MET A 105 -13.44 2.73 11.49
N LYS A 106 -12.97 1.53 11.82
CA LYS A 106 -13.24 0.86 13.10
C LYS A 106 -11.95 0.29 13.65
N SER A 107 -11.70 0.50 14.92
CA SER A 107 -10.59 -0.11 15.65
C SER A 107 -11.13 -0.80 16.90
N GLY A 108 -10.63 -1.97 17.24
CA GLY A 108 -10.91 -2.67 18.49
C GLY A 108 -10.14 -2.11 19.69
N ALA A 109 -9.16 -1.23 19.43
CA ALA A 109 -8.35 -0.57 20.44
C ALA A 109 -8.39 0.96 20.22
N ALA A 110 -7.25 1.63 20.21
CA ALA A 110 -7.18 3.06 19.98
C ALA A 110 -7.20 3.40 18.47
N THR A 111 -7.80 4.53 18.14
CA THR A 111 -7.61 5.20 16.85
C THR A 111 -6.93 6.53 17.11
N GLU A 112 -5.84 6.80 16.44
CA GLU A 112 -5.09 8.04 16.55
C GLU A 112 -5.08 8.78 15.21
N ILE A 113 -5.40 10.08 15.25
CA ILE A 113 -5.32 10.97 14.09
C ILE A 113 -4.45 12.15 14.49
N LYS A 114 -3.30 12.31 13.82
CA LYS A 114 -2.39 13.42 14.04
C LYS A 114 -2.16 14.19 12.74
N SER A 115 -2.12 15.50 12.85
CA SER A 115 -1.73 16.38 11.75
C SER A 115 -0.64 17.33 12.24
N GLY A 116 0.39 17.57 11.43
CA GLY A 116 1.42 18.58 11.70
C GLY A 116 0.98 20.01 11.36
N ALA A 117 -0.20 20.14 10.75
CA ALA A 117 -0.80 21.42 10.37
C ALA A 117 -2.30 21.37 10.71
N ASP A 118 -3.17 21.75 9.78
CA ASP A 118 -4.61 21.77 9.99
C ASP A 118 -5.22 20.34 9.99
N LEU A 119 -6.14 20.09 10.92
CA LEU A 119 -7.07 18.97 10.87
C LEU A 119 -8.48 19.52 10.65
N LYS A 120 -9.10 19.23 9.51
CA LYS A 120 -10.46 19.67 9.16
C LYS A 120 -11.41 18.50 9.10
N ALA A 121 -12.49 18.56 9.88
CA ALA A 121 -13.62 17.63 9.82
C ALA A 121 -14.89 18.41 9.47
N GLN A 122 -15.56 18.03 8.38
CA GLN A 122 -16.75 18.71 7.88
C GLN A 122 -17.81 17.70 7.44
N GLY A 123 -19.07 17.99 7.71
CA GLY A 123 -20.20 17.17 7.29
C GLY A 123 -21.51 17.86 7.58
N VAL A 124 -22.60 17.33 7.06
CA VAL A 124 -23.96 17.81 7.40
C VAL A 124 -24.20 17.64 8.89
N ASN A 125 -23.80 16.50 9.45
CA ASN A 125 -23.84 16.22 10.88
C ASN A 125 -22.48 15.74 11.35
N LEU A 126 -21.94 16.33 12.40
CA LEU A 126 -20.74 15.87 13.09
C LEU A 126 -21.13 15.48 14.53
N ALA A 127 -21.01 14.19 14.86
CA ALA A 127 -21.27 13.68 16.20
C ALA A 127 -19.95 13.17 16.81
N LEU A 128 -19.50 13.80 17.90
CA LEU A 128 -18.38 13.38 18.71
C LEU A 128 -18.92 12.87 20.05
N LYS A 129 -18.69 11.59 20.36
CA LYS A 129 -19.20 10.96 21.59
C LYS A 129 -18.08 10.22 22.29
N ALA A 130 -17.90 10.48 23.57
CA ALA A 130 -17.02 9.74 24.46
C ALA A 130 -17.80 9.23 25.66
N SER A 131 -17.52 8.00 26.10
CA SER A 131 -18.17 7.41 27.29
C SER A 131 -17.56 7.91 28.61
N ALA A 132 -16.30 8.34 28.59
CA ALA A 132 -15.58 8.79 29.79
C ALA A 132 -15.27 10.29 29.71
N LYS A 133 -14.37 10.69 28.85
CA LYS A 133 -13.90 12.08 28.73
C LYS A 133 -13.79 12.50 27.26
N ALA A 134 -14.41 13.62 26.92
CA ALA A 134 -14.11 14.37 25.71
C ALA A 134 -13.35 15.65 26.11
N GLY A 135 -12.20 15.89 25.50
CA GLY A 135 -11.41 17.11 25.70
C GLY A 135 -11.38 17.93 24.43
N LEU A 136 -11.52 19.23 24.55
CA LEU A 136 -11.30 20.20 23.48
C LEU A 136 -10.39 21.27 24.07
N GLU A 137 -9.17 21.38 23.56
CA GLU A 137 -8.15 22.26 24.10
C GLU A 137 -7.46 23.00 22.96
N GLY A 138 -7.19 24.26 23.13
CA GLY A 138 -6.49 25.10 22.18
C GLY A 138 -6.23 26.48 22.77
N ALA A 139 -5.28 27.23 22.21
CA ALA A 139 -5.02 28.62 22.59
C ALA A 139 -6.29 29.48 22.44
N THR A 140 -7.11 29.18 21.45
CA THR A 140 -8.47 29.74 21.30
C THR A 140 -9.41 28.58 20.91
N THR A 141 -10.51 28.46 21.64
CA THR A 141 -11.59 27.51 21.33
C THR A 141 -12.83 28.29 21.03
N GLU A 142 -13.40 28.15 19.84
CA GLU A 142 -14.62 28.82 19.44
C GLU A 142 -15.75 27.82 19.15
N ILE A 143 -16.91 28.04 19.74
CA ILE A 143 -18.13 27.25 19.50
C ILE A 143 -19.24 28.22 19.04
N LYS A 144 -19.64 28.09 17.78
CA LYS A 144 -20.67 28.90 17.18
C LYS A 144 -21.86 28.06 16.71
N GLY A 145 -23.06 28.50 16.97
CA GLY A 145 -24.28 27.96 16.41
C GLY A 145 -25.16 29.08 15.87
N SER A 146 -25.55 29.03 14.61
CA SER A 146 -26.45 30.04 14.00
C SER A 146 -27.87 30.00 14.59
N GLY A 147 -28.33 28.86 15.07
CA GLY A 147 -29.64 28.71 15.69
C GLY A 147 -29.55 28.54 17.19
N LYS A 148 -28.77 27.60 17.68
CA LYS A 148 -28.70 27.27 19.10
C LYS A 148 -27.38 26.59 19.48
N VAL A 149 -26.82 26.99 20.61
CA VAL A 149 -25.78 26.26 21.33
C VAL A 149 -26.38 25.79 22.67
N VAL A 150 -26.25 24.49 22.96
CA VAL A 150 -26.73 23.92 24.23
C VAL A 150 -25.54 23.30 24.96
N VAL A 151 -25.28 23.79 26.16
CA VAL A 151 -24.31 23.20 27.09
C VAL A 151 -25.07 22.67 28.28
N LYS A 152 -24.94 21.41 28.64
CA LYS A 152 -25.55 20.77 29.80
C LYS A 152 -24.52 20.00 30.59
N GLY A 153 -24.53 20.10 31.88
CA GLY A 153 -23.67 19.35 32.81
C GLY A 153 -24.19 19.45 34.23
N GLY A 154 -23.84 18.49 35.08
CA GLY A 154 -24.13 18.60 36.53
C GLY A 154 -23.39 19.78 37.18
N MET A 155 -22.25 20.16 36.63
CA MET A 155 -21.49 21.36 37.00
C MET A 155 -20.94 22.00 35.71
N ILE A 156 -21.03 23.31 35.58
CA ILE A 156 -20.46 24.08 34.48
C ILE A 156 -19.60 25.17 35.09
N ASN A 157 -18.30 25.14 34.89
CA ASN A 157 -17.38 26.20 35.34
C ASN A 157 -17.02 27.08 34.14
N LEU A 158 -17.26 28.38 34.31
CA LEU A 158 -16.89 29.42 33.33
C LEU A 158 -15.95 30.38 34.07
N ASN A 159 -14.71 30.51 33.55
CA ASN A 159 -13.69 31.40 34.13
C ASN A 159 -13.57 32.64 33.28
#